data_9da85e7c52b4bc32ff6a77dd4d559b86
#
_entry.id   9da85e7c52b4bc32ff6a77dd4d559b86
#
_cell.length_a   1.000
_cell.length_b   1.000
_cell.length_c   1.000
_cell.angle_alpha   90.00
_cell.angle_beta   90.00
_cell.angle_gamma   90.00
#
_symmetry.space_group_name_H-M   'P 1'
#
loop_
_entity.id
_entity.type
_entity.pdbx_description
1 polymer ?
#
loop_
_entity_poly.entity_id
_entity_poly.type
_entity_poly.pdbx_seq_one_letter_code
_entity_poly.pdbx_strand_id
1 'polypeptide(L)' 'MELNIEEIMEILPHRYPMLLVDKITELVPMDYAVGVKSVTINEPFFQGHFPGHPIMPGALICEAMAQVGGVALQ' A
#
# COMPACT_ATOMS: atom_id res chain seq x y z
N MET A 1 -7.69 -15.49 -2.64
CA MET A 1 -6.24 -15.70 -2.58
C MET A 1 -5.61 -14.58 -1.76
N GLU A 2 -4.70 -14.93 -0.87
CA GLU A 2 -3.98 -13.95 -0.07
C GLU A 2 -2.53 -13.86 -0.53
N LEU A 3 -1.92 -12.68 -0.40
CA LEU A 3 -0.52 -12.49 -0.72
C LEU A 3 0.20 -11.83 0.46
N ASN A 4 1.37 -12.35 0.80
CA ASN A 4 2.24 -11.71 1.79
C ASN A 4 3.13 -10.66 1.10
N ILE A 5 3.92 -9.94 1.89
CA ILE A 5 4.75 -8.86 1.36
C ILE A 5 5.77 -9.34 0.33
N GLU A 6 6.33 -10.51 0.52
CA GLU A 6 7.32 -11.04 -0.43
C GLU A 6 6.68 -11.30 -1.79
N GLU A 7 5.48 -11.84 -1.79
CA GLU A 7 4.73 -12.09 -3.03
C GLU A 7 4.31 -10.79 -3.71
N ILE A 8 3.92 -9.79 -2.92
CA ILE A 8 3.58 -8.46 -3.45
C ILE A 8 4.79 -7.83 -4.12
N MET A 9 5.97 -7.96 -3.51
CA MET A 9 7.20 -7.40 -4.06
C MET A 9 7.63 -8.08 -5.36
N GLU A 10 7.17 -9.28 -5.64
CA GLU A 10 7.41 -9.93 -6.92
C GLU A 10 6.56 -9.31 -8.03
N ILE A 11 5.42 -8.71 -7.67
CA ILE A 11 4.48 -8.12 -8.63
C ILE A 11 4.73 -6.63 -8.81
N LEU A 12 4.86 -5.89 -7.70
CA LEU A 12 5.05 -4.45 -7.73
C LEU A 12 6.53 -4.10 -7.68
N PRO A 13 7.01 -3.19 -8.54
CA PRO A 13 8.41 -2.75 -8.51
C PRO A 13 8.70 -1.77 -7.38
N HIS A 14 7.67 -1.23 -6.75
CA HIS A 14 7.82 -0.24 -5.69
C HIS A 14 8.62 -0.79 -4.52
N ARG A 15 9.41 0.08 -3.88
CA ARG A 15 10.18 -0.26 -2.67
C ARG A 15 10.09 0.93 -1.71
N TYR A 16 10.56 0.71 -0.49
CA TYR A 16 10.55 1.76 0.53
C TYR A 16 11.15 3.07 -0.03
N PRO A 17 10.52 4.23 0.19
CA PRO A 17 9.30 4.44 0.99
C PRO A 17 8.00 4.47 0.16
N MET A 18 8.04 4.04 -1.09
CA MET A 18 6.92 4.16 -2.02
C MET A 18 6.05 2.89 -2.10
N LEU A 19 6.48 1.79 -1.51
CA LEU A 19 5.64 0.59 -1.44
C LEU A 19 4.63 0.76 -0.31
N LEU A 20 3.35 0.83 -0.65
CA LEU A 20 2.28 1.19 0.28
C LEU A 20 1.28 0.06 0.51
N VAL A 21 1.64 -1.17 0.21
CA VAL A 21 0.77 -2.34 0.42
C VAL A 21 1.53 -3.35 1.27
N ASP A 22 0.98 -3.66 2.45
CA ASP A 22 1.64 -4.58 3.37
C ASP A 22 1.20 -6.03 3.19
N LYS A 23 -0.05 -6.24 2.80
CA LYS A 23 -0.53 -7.57 2.43
C LYS A 23 -1.79 -7.46 1.57
N ILE A 24 -2.09 -8.51 0.86
CA ILE A 24 -3.35 -8.66 0.14
C ILE A 24 -4.16 -9.73 0.87
N THR A 25 -5.35 -9.36 1.31
CA THR A 25 -6.23 -10.28 2.04
C THR A 25 -7.16 -11.03 1.11
N GLU A 26 -7.43 -10.47 -0.06
CA GLU A 26 -8.32 -11.11 -1.04
C GLU A 26 -7.89 -10.66 -2.44
N LEU A 27 -7.74 -11.62 -3.34
CA LEU A 27 -7.38 -11.33 -4.72
C LEU A 27 -8.19 -12.23 -5.65
N VAL A 28 -8.93 -11.60 -6.54
CA VAL A 28 -9.58 -12.26 -7.67
C VAL A 28 -8.96 -11.65 -8.93
N PRO A 29 -8.02 -12.36 -9.59
CA PRO A 29 -7.27 -11.79 -10.72
C PRO A 29 -8.18 -11.20 -11.79
N MET A 30 -7.79 -10.02 -12.26
CA MET A 30 -8.49 -9.24 -13.30
C MET A 30 -9.89 -8.78 -12.87
N ASP A 31 -10.22 -8.89 -11.59
CA ASP A 31 -11.51 -8.47 -11.07
C ASP A 31 -11.32 -7.45 -9.93
N TYR A 32 -10.82 -7.90 -8.77
CA TYR A 32 -10.58 -6.98 -7.66
C TYR A 32 -9.53 -7.53 -6.70
N ALA A 33 -9.06 -6.65 -5.83
CA ALA A 33 -8.19 -7.02 -4.72
C ALA A 33 -8.52 -6.18 -3.50
N VAL A 34 -8.31 -6.74 -2.32
CA VAL A 34 -8.41 -6.03 -1.03
C VAL A 34 -7.05 -6.08 -0.38
N GLY A 35 -6.49 -4.91 -0.13
CA GLY A 35 -5.17 -4.77 0.47
C GLY A 35 -5.21 -4.09 1.82
N VAL A 36 -4.11 -4.22 2.54
CA VAL A 36 -3.91 -3.58 3.85
C VAL A 36 -2.63 -2.77 3.82
N LYS A 37 -2.72 -1.53 4.28
CA LYS A 37 -1.58 -0.67 4.57
C LYS A 37 -1.57 -0.37 6.06
N SER A 38 -0.53 -0.85 6.77
CA SER A 38 -0.36 -0.54 8.19
C SER A 38 0.18 0.87 8.31
N VAL A 39 -0.60 1.76 8.92
CA VAL A 39 -0.23 3.16 9.09
C VAL A 39 0.17 3.39 10.55
N THR A 40 1.45 3.69 10.78
CA THR A 40 2.00 3.91 12.11
C THR A 40 2.68 5.27 12.19
N ILE A 41 2.97 5.72 13.42
CA ILE A 41 3.70 6.97 13.61
C ILE A 41 5.12 6.92 13.02
N ASN A 42 5.62 5.72 12.75
CA ASN A 42 6.95 5.53 12.16
C ASN A 42 6.98 5.72 10.65
N GLU A 43 5.86 6.09 10.05
CA GLU A 43 5.82 6.38 8.61
C GLU A 43 6.57 7.67 8.31
N PRO A 44 7.49 7.66 7.30
CA PRO A 44 8.35 8.83 7.05
C PRO A 44 7.58 10.10 6.68
N PHE A 45 6.41 9.98 6.04
CA PHE A 45 5.65 11.17 5.64
C PHE A 45 5.06 11.94 6.83
N PHE A 46 4.97 11.35 8.02
CA PHE A 46 4.44 12.05 9.18
C PHE A 46 5.41 13.09 9.77
N GLN A 47 6.66 13.11 9.29
CA GLN A 47 7.59 14.15 9.69
C GLN A 47 7.14 15.53 9.20
N GLY A 48 6.46 15.57 8.06
CA GLY A 48 6.00 16.81 7.44
C GLY A 48 4.50 16.98 7.36
N HIS A 49 3.74 15.91 7.53
CA HIS A 49 2.29 15.94 7.29
C HIS A 49 1.52 15.41 8.51
N PHE A 50 1.45 16.08 9.64
CA PHE A 50 2.08 17.38 9.95
C PHE A 50 2.82 17.26 11.26
N PRO A 51 3.84 18.07 11.52
CA PRO A 51 4.60 17.99 12.78
C PRO A 51 3.67 18.07 13.99
N GLY A 52 3.74 17.03 14.86
CA GLY A 52 2.89 16.95 16.05
C GLY A 52 1.43 16.60 15.80
N HIS A 53 1.02 16.41 14.52
CA HIS A 53 -0.36 16.07 14.18
C HIS A 53 -0.38 15.17 12.94
N PRO A 54 -0.10 13.87 13.10
CA PRO A 54 0.03 12.97 11.97
C PRO A 54 -1.32 12.70 11.28
N ILE A 55 -1.35 12.97 9.98
CA ILE A 55 -2.51 12.73 9.12
C ILE A 55 -2.00 12.02 7.87
N MET A 56 -2.61 10.91 7.51
CA MET A 56 -2.25 10.20 6.27
C MET A 56 -2.54 11.08 5.07
N PRO A 57 -1.51 11.41 4.24
CA PRO A 57 -1.74 12.23 3.05
C PRO A 57 -2.70 11.58 2.10
N GLY A 58 -3.71 12.35 1.62
CA GLY A 58 -4.72 11.83 0.69
C GLY A 58 -4.11 11.30 -0.60
N ALA A 59 -3.06 11.97 -1.09
CA ALA A 59 -2.36 11.53 -2.31
C ALA A 59 -1.76 10.13 -2.12
N LEU A 60 -1.24 9.81 -0.93
CA LEU A 60 -0.68 8.49 -0.66
C LEU A 60 -1.76 7.43 -0.46
N ILE A 61 -2.93 7.82 0.05
CA ILE A 61 -4.07 6.90 0.11
C ILE A 61 -4.47 6.48 -1.31
N CYS A 62 -4.56 7.44 -2.23
CA CYS A 62 -4.86 7.15 -3.63
C CYS A 62 -3.78 6.28 -4.27
N GLU A 63 -2.51 6.54 -3.96
CA GLU A 63 -1.41 5.74 -4.48
C GLU A 63 -1.49 4.30 -3.97
N ALA A 64 -1.81 4.10 -2.68
CA ALA A 64 -1.97 2.77 -2.11
C ALA A 64 -3.08 2.00 -2.83
N MET A 65 -4.20 2.67 -3.10
CA MET A 65 -5.31 2.07 -3.84
C MET A 65 -4.89 1.68 -5.26
N ALA A 66 -4.10 2.53 -5.92
CA ALA A 66 -3.61 2.23 -7.26
C ALA A 66 -2.67 1.02 -7.26
N GLN A 67 -1.84 0.88 -6.23
CA GLN A 67 -0.96 -0.27 -6.11
C GLN A 67 -1.74 -1.57 -5.91
N VAL A 68 -2.77 -1.54 -5.05
CA VAL A 68 -3.64 -2.71 -4.85
C VAL A 68 -4.33 -3.07 -6.16
N GLY A 69 -4.82 -2.07 -6.90
CA GLY A 69 -5.40 -2.29 -8.23
C GLY A 69 -4.41 -2.90 -9.20
N GLY A 70 -3.15 -2.47 -9.14
CA GLY A 70 -2.07 -3.03 -9.95
C GLY A 70 -1.86 -4.51 -9.68
N VAL A 71 -1.98 -4.93 -8.43
CA VAL A 71 -1.90 -6.36 -8.08
C VAL A 71 -3.04 -7.13 -8.72
N ALA A 72 -4.25 -6.57 -8.72
CA ALA A 72 -5.40 -7.24 -9.33
C ALA A 72 -5.26 -7.44 -10.83
N LEU A 73 -4.49 -6.58 -11.50
CA LEU A 73 -4.29 -6.64 -12.95
C LEU A 73 -3.16 -7.57 -13.39
N GLN A 74 -2.45 -8.17 -12.46
CA GLN A 74 -1.32 -9.06 -12.78
C GLN A 74 -1.73 -10.51 -12.96
#